data_3d9d71f6e52a506db69cc813e0a04354
#
_entry.id   3d9d71f6e52a506db69cc813e0a04354
#
_cell.length_a   1.000
_cell.length_b   1.000
_cell.length_c   1.000
_cell.angle_alpha   90.00
_cell.angle_beta   90.00
_cell.angle_gamma   90.00
#
_symmetry.space_group_name_H-M   'P 1'
#
loop_
_entity.id
_entity.type
_entity.pdbx_description
1 polymer ?
#
loop_
_entity_poly.entity_id
_entity_poly.type
_entity_poly.pdbx_seq_one_letter_code
_entity_poly.pdbx_strand_id
1 'polypeptide(L)'
;MPEQILNGESIAERNTDPPPRPISRRNMLMTLGIGINAVAAALFSIPIIGYIFAPARRREMRADLAWVSLGQITQFPEGETRLATYRNPLVRPSDGVTANIPCWVRHISPDKWQVFAINCTHLGCPVRWFPQSGLFMCPCHGGAYYANGARASGPPPRGLFEYDYKVEKGEIFIKAGQVPTLAQPPSVASAEKARRCSCA
;
A
#
# COMPACT_ATOMS: atom_id res chain seq x y z
N MET A 1 -57.78 35.98 -76.63
CA MET A 1 -57.39 35.73 -75.22
C MET A 1 -57.68 34.30 -74.97
N PRO A 2 -56.65 33.46 -74.87
CA PRO A 2 -56.86 32.16 -74.22
C PRO A 2 -55.94 32.05 -72.94
N GLU A 3 -56.58 31.57 -71.99
CA GLU A 3 -56.16 31.20 -70.61
C GLU A 3 -55.20 30.03 -70.67
N GLN A 4 -54.05 30.15 -70.00
CA GLN A 4 -53.08 29.08 -69.85
C GLN A 4 -53.29 28.42 -68.51
N ILE A 5 -53.67 27.18 -68.54
CA ILE A 5 -53.83 26.29 -67.41
C ILE A 5 -52.44 25.80 -67.05
N LEU A 6 -51.97 26.19 -65.88
CA LEU A 6 -50.75 25.67 -65.28
C LEU A 6 -51.00 24.31 -64.60
N ASN A 7 -50.52 23.25 -65.24
CA ASN A 7 -50.44 21.93 -64.61
C ASN A 7 -49.33 21.88 -63.58
N GLY A 8 -49.75 21.88 -62.33
CA GLY A 8 -48.86 21.61 -61.21
C GLY A 8 -48.51 20.12 -61.11
N GLU A 9 -47.45 19.70 -61.77
CA GLU A 9 -46.86 18.39 -61.49
C GLU A 9 -46.03 18.46 -60.22
N SER A 10 -46.60 17.93 -59.17
CA SER A 10 -45.88 17.61 -57.88
C SER A 10 -44.83 16.56 -58.20
N ILE A 11 -43.58 16.99 -58.28
CA ILE A 11 -42.40 16.09 -58.28
C ILE A 11 -42.25 15.52 -56.85
N ALA A 12 -42.90 14.37 -56.65
CA ALA A 12 -42.58 13.55 -55.49
C ALA A 12 -41.14 13.02 -55.66
N GLU A 13 -40.21 13.69 -55.02
CA GLU A 13 -38.82 13.28 -54.92
C GLU A 13 -38.78 11.90 -54.27
N ARG A 14 -38.69 10.90 -55.13
CA ARG A 14 -38.54 9.50 -54.68
C ARG A 14 -37.14 9.33 -54.12
N ASN A 15 -37.02 9.43 -52.81
CA ASN A 15 -35.80 9.11 -52.05
C ASN A 15 -35.54 7.60 -52.24
N THR A 16 -34.85 7.25 -53.30
CA THR A 16 -34.39 5.89 -53.57
C THR A 16 -33.04 5.72 -52.88
N ASP A 17 -33.08 5.36 -51.61
CA ASP A 17 -31.89 4.86 -50.94
C ASP A 17 -31.34 3.67 -51.76
N PRO A 18 -30.03 3.68 -52.06
CA PRO A 18 -29.45 2.58 -52.84
C PRO A 18 -29.60 1.27 -52.04
N PRO A 19 -29.92 0.16 -52.71
CA PRO A 19 -30.07 -1.11 -52.00
C PRO A 19 -28.78 -1.46 -51.21
N PRO A 20 -28.90 -2.05 -50.00
CA PRO A 20 -27.75 -2.39 -49.19
C PRO A 20 -26.79 -3.27 -50.01
N ARG A 21 -25.54 -2.83 -50.09
CA ARG A 21 -24.52 -3.55 -50.88
C ARG A 21 -24.32 -4.94 -50.29
N PRO A 22 -24.31 -6.01 -51.09
CA PRO A 22 -24.09 -7.36 -50.60
C PRO A 22 -22.73 -7.44 -49.91
N ILE A 23 -22.70 -8.01 -48.71
CA ILE A 23 -21.48 -8.18 -47.90
C ILE A 23 -20.53 -9.12 -48.69
N SER A 24 -19.44 -8.58 -49.20
CA SER A 24 -18.44 -9.37 -49.89
C SER A 24 -17.70 -10.26 -48.84
N ARG A 25 -17.26 -11.46 -49.26
CA ARG A 25 -16.45 -12.38 -48.41
C ARG A 25 -15.25 -11.67 -47.79
N ARG A 26 -14.61 -10.75 -48.51
CA ARG A 26 -13.50 -9.95 -48.05
C ARG A 26 -13.91 -9.02 -46.87
N ASN A 27 -15.03 -8.34 -47.02
CA ASN A 27 -15.52 -7.42 -45.98
C ASN A 27 -15.96 -8.20 -44.73
N MET A 28 -16.55 -9.37 -44.88
CA MET A 28 -16.91 -10.25 -43.78
C MET A 28 -15.66 -10.72 -43.00
N LEU A 29 -14.60 -11.14 -43.67
CA LEU A 29 -13.34 -11.55 -43.03
C LEU A 29 -12.63 -10.38 -42.37
N MET A 30 -12.66 -9.18 -42.97
CA MET A 30 -12.13 -7.97 -42.35
C MET A 30 -12.90 -7.59 -41.09
N THR A 31 -14.21 -7.56 -41.10
CA THR A 31 -15.01 -7.22 -39.91
C THR A 31 -14.84 -8.24 -38.80
N LEU A 32 -14.77 -9.53 -39.13
CA LEU A 32 -14.49 -10.60 -38.17
C LEU A 32 -13.10 -10.42 -37.56
N GLY A 33 -12.08 -10.16 -38.37
CA GLY A 33 -10.71 -9.92 -37.92
C GLY A 33 -10.60 -8.70 -37.01
N ILE A 34 -11.26 -7.59 -37.35
CA ILE A 34 -11.33 -6.38 -36.52
C ILE A 34 -12.03 -6.70 -35.19
N GLY A 35 -13.15 -7.43 -35.23
CA GLY A 35 -13.89 -7.83 -34.03
C GLY A 35 -13.05 -8.67 -33.06
N ILE A 36 -12.36 -9.68 -33.56
CA ILE A 36 -11.49 -10.55 -32.77
C ILE A 36 -10.35 -9.73 -32.14
N ASN A 37 -9.71 -8.86 -32.92
CA ASN A 37 -8.64 -8.00 -32.41
C ASN A 37 -9.14 -6.99 -31.37
N ALA A 38 -10.33 -6.43 -31.55
CA ALA A 38 -10.94 -5.52 -30.58
C ALA A 38 -11.23 -6.22 -29.24
N VAL A 39 -11.77 -7.45 -29.29
CA VAL A 39 -11.99 -8.26 -28.08
C VAL A 39 -10.65 -8.59 -27.39
N ALA A 40 -9.65 -9.03 -28.13
CA ALA A 40 -8.32 -9.30 -27.57
C ALA A 40 -7.72 -8.04 -26.94
N ALA A 41 -7.77 -6.91 -27.64
CA ALA A 41 -7.29 -5.63 -27.12
C ALA A 41 -8.01 -5.23 -25.81
N ALA A 42 -9.33 -5.39 -25.75
CA ALA A 42 -10.10 -5.11 -24.54
C ALA A 42 -9.72 -6.01 -23.36
N LEU A 43 -9.56 -7.32 -23.61
CA LEU A 43 -9.15 -8.29 -22.58
C LEU A 43 -7.79 -7.97 -21.96
N PHE A 44 -6.83 -7.49 -22.74
CA PHE A 44 -5.52 -7.09 -22.24
C PHE A 44 -5.51 -5.67 -21.65
N SER A 45 -6.27 -4.74 -22.22
CA SER A 45 -6.29 -3.35 -21.76
C SER A 45 -6.92 -3.18 -20.38
N ILE A 46 -7.98 -3.92 -20.07
CA ILE A 46 -8.68 -3.81 -18.78
C ILE A 46 -7.76 -4.06 -17.59
N PRO A 47 -7.02 -5.18 -17.52
CA PRO A 47 -6.10 -5.42 -16.39
C PRO A 47 -4.93 -4.45 -16.37
N ILE A 48 -4.41 -4.03 -17.53
CA ILE A 48 -3.30 -3.07 -17.62
C ILE A 48 -3.74 -1.71 -17.09
N ILE A 49 -4.87 -1.19 -17.55
CA ILE A 49 -5.44 0.07 -17.08
C ILE A 49 -5.74 -0.01 -15.58
N GLY A 50 -6.36 -1.12 -15.14
CA GLY A 50 -6.62 -1.39 -13.73
C GLY A 50 -5.36 -1.35 -12.88
N TYR A 51 -4.27 -1.91 -13.37
CA TYR A 51 -2.96 -1.89 -12.70
C TYR A 51 -2.36 -0.48 -12.63
N ILE A 52 -2.40 0.27 -13.72
CA ILE A 52 -1.89 1.65 -13.80
C ILE A 52 -2.62 2.57 -12.80
N PHE A 53 -3.96 2.43 -12.70
CA PHE A 53 -4.78 3.25 -11.80
C PHE A 53 -4.89 2.68 -10.36
N ALA A 54 -4.38 1.48 -10.10
CA ALA A 54 -4.39 0.88 -8.76
C ALA A 54 -3.71 1.75 -7.68
N PRO A 55 -2.59 2.45 -7.93
CA PRO A 55 -1.97 3.33 -6.94
C PRO A 55 -2.85 4.52 -6.55
N ALA A 56 -3.62 5.08 -7.49
CA ALA A 56 -4.53 6.20 -7.21
C ALA A 56 -5.67 5.78 -6.27
N ARG A 57 -6.27 4.61 -6.52
CA ARG A 57 -7.29 4.02 -5.64
C ARG A 57 -6.77 3.66 -4.25
N ARG A 58 -5.48 3.24 -4.15
CA ARG A 58 -4.84 2.92 -2.87
C ARG A 58 -4.55 4.16 -2.01
N ARG A 59 -4.47 5.35 -2.59
CA ARG A 59 -4.27 6.60 -1.83
C ARG A 59 -5.44 6.91 -0.90
N GLU A 60 -6.65 6.62 -1.30
CA GLU A 60 -7.84 6.81 -0.45
C GLU A 60 -7.85 5.85 0.75
N MET A 61 -7.41 4.60 0.56
CA MET A 61 -7.26 3.65 1.66
C MET A 61 -6.11 3.97 2.65
N ARG A 62 -5.19 4.90 2.30
CA ARG A 62 -4.12 5.37 3.19
C ARG A 62 -4.59 6.42 4.19
N ALA A 63 -5.70 7.09 3.95
CA ALA A 63 -6.25 8.10 4.86
C ALA A 63 -6.73 7.49 6.19
N ASP A 64 -7.07 6.19 6.18
CA ASP A 64 -7.57 5.46 7.34
C ASP A 64 -6.50 4.58 8.00
N LEU A 65 -5.27 5.08 8.16
CA LEU A 65 -4.29 4.42 9.02
C LEU A 65 -4.86 4.36 10.45
N ALA A 66 -5.56 3.28 10.72
CA ALA A 66 -6.24 3.08 11.98
C ALA A 66 -5.23 2.96 13.12
N TRP A 67 -5.53 3.57 14.24
CA TRP A 67 -4.87 3.29 15.49
C TRP A 67 -5.27 1.88 15.92
N VAL A 68 -4.29 0.99 16.09
CA VAL A 68 -4.48 -0.40 16.46
C VAL A 68 -3.95 -0.62 17.86
N SER A 69 -4.76 -1.21 18.73
CA SER A 69 -4.34 -1.56 20.08
C SER A 69 -3.33 -2.69 20.06
N LEU A 70 -2.26 -2.55 20.85
CA LEU A 70 -1.30 -3.62 21.16
C LEU A 70 -1.63 -4.35 22.47
N GLY A 71 -2.63 -3.87 23.21
CA GLY A 71 -3.06 -4.39 24.48
C GLY A 71 -2.83 -3.43 25.65
N GLN A 72 -3.10 -3.93 26.85
CA GLN A 72 -2.99 -3.14 28.07
C GLN A 72 -1.54 -2.85 28.43
N ILE A 73 -1.26 -1.65 28.95
CA ILE A 73 0.08 -1.23 29.41
C ILE A 73 0.64 -2.15 30.49
N THR A 74 -0.21 -2.80 31.29
CA THR A 74 0.18 -3.77 32.32
C THR A 74 0.90 -5.00 31.77
N GLN A 75 0.74 -5.30 30.48
CA GLN A 75 1.44 -6.41 29.81
C GLN A 75 2.90 -6.06 29.50
N PHE A 76 3.29 -4.80 29.62
CA PHE A 76 4.62 -4.30 29.28
C PHE A 76 5.27 -3.63 30.51
N PRO A 77 5.93 -4.38 31.41
CA PRO A 77 6.59 -3.84 32.57
C PRO A 77 7.66 -2.78 32.23
N GLU A 78 7.84 -1.83 33.11
CA GLU A 78 8.85 -0.78 32.94
C GLU A 78 10.28 -1.38 32.87
N GLY A 79 11.10 -0.80 32.02
CA GLY A 79 12.46 -1.27 31.75
C GLY A 79 12.56 -2.47 30.80
N GLU A 80 11.44 -3.10 30.44
CA GLU A 80 11.41 -4.27 29.56
C GLU A 80 11.14 -3.95 28.11
N THR A 81 11.61 -4.87 27.26
CA THR A 81 11.29 -4.91 25.82
C THR A 81 10.60 -6.22 25.52
N ARG A 82 9.35 -6.16 25.09
CA ARG A 82 8.51 -7.34 24.82
C ARG A 82 8.01 -7.38 23.38
N LEU A 83 7.81 -8.60 22.88
CA LEU A 83 7.17 -8.82 21.60
C LEU A 83 5.66 -8.69 21.77
N ALA A 84 5.06 -7.84 20.94
CA ALA A 84 3.62 -7.74 20.79
C ALA A 84 3.23 -8.13 19.36
N THR A 85 1.96 -8.46 19.15
CA THR A 85 1.43 -8.79 17.83
C THR A 85 0.12 -8.06 17.62
N TYR A 86 -0.04 -7.42 16.48
CA TYR A 86 -1.28 -6.78 16.10
C TYR A 86 -1.78 -7.32 14.76
N ARG A 87 -3.09 -7.22 14.54
CA ARG A 87 -3.68 -7.59 13.27
C ARG A 87 -3.62 -6.40 12.31
N ASN A 88 -3.11 -6.63 11.12
CA ASN A 88 -3.06 -5.60 10.08
C ASN A 88 -4.48 -5.12 9.78
N PRO A 89 -4.79 -3.81 9.90
CA PRO A 89 -6.12 -3.28 9.59
C PRO A 89 -6.50 -3.42 8.11
N LEU A 90 -5.51 -3.55 7.22
CA LEU A 90 -5.69 -3.73 5.77
C LEU A 90 -5.73 -5.22 5.37
N VAL A 91 -6.18 -6.08 6.25
CA VAL A 91 -6.27 -7.53 6.05
C VAL A 91 -7.20 -7.88 4.88
N ARG A 92 -6.77 -8.85 4.07
CA ARG A 92 -7.60 -9.51 3.06
C ARG A 92 -7.94 -10.94 3.52
N PRO A 93 -9.05 -11.52 3.06
CA PRO A 93 -9.39 -12.91 3.38
C PRO A 93 -8.28 -13.92 3.05
N SER A 94 -7.45 -13.62 2.04
CA SER A 94 -6.32 -14.45 1.60
C SER A 94 -5.09 -14.39 2.51
N ASP A 95 -5.01 -13.40 3.41
CA ASP A 95 -3.78 -13.16 4.18
C ASP A 95 -3.59 -14.14 5.34
N GLY A 96 -4.68 -14.80 5.81
CA GLY A 96 -4.61 -15.81 6.85
C GLY A 96 -3.86 -15.35 8.11
N VAL A 97 -2.94 -16.18 8.59
CA VAL A 97 -2.08 -15.88 9.76
C VAL A 97 -1.04 -14.81 9.50
N THR A 98 -0.70 -14.50 8.23
CA THR A 98 0.24 -13.44 7.88
C THR A 98 -0.32 -12.04 8.15
N ALA A 99 -1.61 -11.95 8.41
CA ALA A 99 -2.25 -10.73 8.89
C ALA A 99 -1.78 -10.29 10.28
N ASN A 100 -1.24 -11.21 11.07
CA ASN A 100 -0.71 -10.91 12.40
C ASN A 100 0.73 -10.42 12.28
N ILE A 101 0.96 -9.16 12.59
CA ILE A 101 2.26 -8.50 12.45
C ILE A 101 2.88 -8.35 13.83
N PRO A 102 4.05 -8.96 14.08
CA PRO A 102 4.77 -8.76 15.31
C PRO A 102 5.51 -7.42 15.32
N CYS A 103 5.65 -6.83 16.52
CA CYS A 103 6.43 -5.62 16.76
C CYS A 103 7.07 -5.69 18.16
N TRP A 104 8.13 -4.90 18.37
CA TRP A 104 8.79 -4.79 19.66
C TRP A 104 8.28 -3.56 20.41
N VAL A 105 7.73 -3.77 21.60
CA VAL A 105 7.30 -2.71 22.52
C VAL A 105 8.34 -2.59 23.64
N ARG A 106 8.87 -1.40 23.79
CA ARG A 106 9.81 -1.06 24.86
C ARG A 106 9.18 -0.02 25.79
N HIS A 107 9.06 -0.37 27.06
CA HIS A 107 8.62 0.54 28.11
C HIS A 107 9.85 1.13 28.81
N ILE A 108 10.07 2.44 28.68
CA ILE A 108 11.30 3.10 29.17
C ILE A 108 11.06 3.72 30.53
N SER A 109 9.92 4.36 30.71
CA SER A 109 9.47 5.03 31.92
C SER A 109 7.95 5.17 31.87
N PRO A 110 7.24 5.50 32.96
CA PRO A 110 5.77 5.51 33.01
C PRO A 110 5.07 6.17 31.82
N ASP A 111 5.66 7.26 31.31
CA ASP A 111 5.08 8.03 30.21
C ASP A 111 5.83 7.88 28.88
N LYS A 112 6.85 7.01 28.82
CA LYS A 112 7.73 6.93 27.67
C LYS A 112 7.85 5.53 27.11
N TRP A 113 7.39 5.39 25.89
CA TRP A 113 7.36 4.14 25.13
C TRP A 113 8.15 4.27 23.85
N GLN A 114 8.52 3.15 23.29
CA GLN A 114 9.01 3.01 21.92
C GLN A 114 8.43 1.73 21.33
N VAL A 115 7.96 1.81 20.10
CA VAL A 115 7.47 0.63 19.40
C VAL A 115 8.20 0.51 18.07
N PHE A 116 8.87 -0.61 17.88
CA PHE A 116 9.68 -0.87 16.69
C PHE A 116 9.05 -1.94 15.81
N ALA A 117 9.11 -1.72 14.49
CA ALA A 117 8.85 -2.79 13.54
C ALA A 117 9.87 -3.91 13.71
N ILE A 118 9.42 -5.15 13.57
CA ILE A 118 10.31 -6.31 13.70
C ILE A 118 11.33 -6.40 12.56
N ASN A 119 11.10 -5.69 11.47
CA ASN A 119 11.86 -5.83 10.22
C ASN A 119 13.18 -5.08 10.27
N CYS A 120 14.28 -5.80 10.00
CA CYS A 120 15.60 -5.23 9.79
C CYS A 120 15.60 -4.26 8.60
N THR A 121 16.22 -3.09 8.76
CA THR A 121 16.26 -2.05 7.72
C THR A 121 17.21 -2.37 6.56
N HIS A 122 17.92 -3.51 6.62
CA HIS A 122 18.71 -4.00 5.51
C HIS A 122 17.82 -4.63 4.42
N LEU A 123 17.25 -5.80 4.68
CA LEU A 123 16.43 -6.57 3.73
C LEU A 123 15.15 -7.16 4.37
N GLY A 124 14.69 -6.61 5.49
CA GLY A 124 13.40 -6.97 6.08
C GLY A 124 13.38 -8.23 6.94
N CYS A 125 14.52 -8.89 7.22
CA CYS A 125 14.55 -10.04 8.12
C CYS A 125 14.09 -9.65 9.54
N PRO A 126 13.41 -10.54 10.28
CA PRO A 126 12.97 -10.24 11.64
C PRO A 126 14.18 -10.11 12.58
N VAL A 127 14.22 -9.01 13.34
CA VAL A 127 15.22 -8.82 14.40
C VAL A 127 14.75 -9.46 15.70
N ARG A 128 15.71 -9.89 16.54
CA ARG A 128 15.46 -10.44 17.86
C ARG A 128 16.07 -9.55 18.93
N TRP A 129 15.38 -9.42 20.05
CA TRP A 129 15.87 -8.72 21.23
C TRP A 129 16.71 -9.65 22.11
N PHE A 130 17.86 -9.19 22.52
CA PHE A 130 18.77 -9.89 23.44
C PHE A 130 18.95 -9.04 24.71
N PRO A 131 18.22 -9.36 25.77
CA PRO A 131 18.26 -8.56 27.02
C PRO A 131 19.66 -8.44 27.62
N GLN A 132 20.48 -9.51 27.54
CA GLN A 132 21.83 -9.56 28.15
C GLN A 132 22.78 -8.54 27.49
N SER A 133 22.64 -8.30 26.19
CA SER A 133 23.49 -7.34 25.48
C SER A 133 22.81 -5.97 25.29
N GLY A 134 21.53 -5.88 25.58
CA GLY A 134 20.75 -4.65 25.28
C GLY A 134 20.65 -4.31 23.80
N LEU A 135 20.70 -5.32 22.93
CA LEU A 135 20.72 -5.15 21.47
C LEU A 135 19.58 -5.90 20.79
N PHE A 136 19.08 -5.30 19.71
CA PHE A 136 18.36 -6.04 18.69
C PHE A 136 19.36 -6.55 17.66
N MET A 137 19.23 -7.81 17.28
CA MET A 137 20.13 -8.44 16.31
C MET A 137 19.35 -9.10 15.18
N CYS A 138 19.84 -8.92 13.97
CA CYS A 138 19.33 -9.57 12.77
C CYS A 138 20.19 -10.80 12.45
N PRO A 139 19.63 -12.01 12.45
CA PRO A 139 20.42 -13.24 12.24
C PRO A 139 20.87 -13.44 10.80
N CYS A 140 20.27 -12.72 9.83
CA CYS A 140 20.53 -12.95 8.41
C CYS A 140 21.93 -12.48 7.98
N HIS A 141 22.33 -11.25 8.36
CA HIS A 141 23.61 -10.66 7.94
C HIS A 141 24.31 -9.89 9.10
N GLY A 142 23.98 -10.21 10.34
CA GLY A 142 24.66 -9.62 11.51
C GLY A 142 24.37 -8.14 11.76
N GLY A 143 23.24 -7.61 11.24
CA GLY A 143 22.81 -6.26 11.59
C GLY A 143 22.48 -6.16 13.07
N ALA A 144 23.01 -5.15 13.77
CA ALA A 144 22.75 -4.90 15.17
C ALA A 144 22.23 -3.48 15.42
N TYR A 145 21.36 -3.35 16.43
CA TYR A 145 20.75 -2.09 16.82
C TYR A 145 20.75 -1.97 18.35
N TYR A 146 20.98 -0.77 18.84
CA TYR A 146 20.85 -0.48 20.26
C TYR A 146 19.40 -0.59 20.75
N ALA A 147 19.22 -0.64 22.04
CA ALA A 147 17.90 -0.71 22.68
C ALA A 147 16.93 0.41 22.24
N ASN A 148 17.46 1.58 21.87
CA ASN A 148 16.68 2.71 21.35
C ASN A 148 16.39 2.62 19.85
N GLY A 149 16.68 1.48 19.21
CA GLY A 149 16.47 1.25 17.79
C GLY A 149 17.54 1.86 16.87
N ALA A 150 18.52 2.63 17.39
CA ALA A 150 19.59 3.19 16.57
C ALA A 150 20.50 2.08 16.03
N ARG A 151 21.04 2.27 14.82
CA ARG A 151 22.00 1.32 14.23
C ARG A 151 23.27 1.24 15.07
N ALA A 152 23.67 0.04 15.45
CA ALA A 152 24.91 -0.24 16.13
C ALA A 152 26.01 -0.70 15.17
N SER A 153 25.72 -1.74 14.35
CA SER A 153 26.70 -2.31 13.42
C SER A 153 26.05 -3.09 12.29
N GLY A 154 26.88 -3.51 11.33
CA GLY A 154 26.48 -4.37 10.22
C GLY A 154 25.94 -3.62 9.01
N PRO A 155 25.32 -4.34 8.04
CA PRO A 155 24.91 -3.78 6.76
C PRO A 155 23.66 -2.88 6.79
N PRO A 156 22.81 -2.82 7.83
CA PRO A 156 21.65 -1.92 7.82
C PRO A 156 22.04 -0.47 7.57
N PRO A 157 21.34 0.26 6.68
CA PRO A 157 21.68 1.66 6.37
C PRO A 157 21.24 2.66 7.45
N ARG A 158 20.30 2.27 8.34
CA ARG A 158 19.70 3.12 9.39
C ARG A 158 19.19 2.30 10.56
N GLY A 159 18.70 2.98 11.61
CA GLY A 159 18.03 2.36 12.76
C GLY A 159 16.73 1.66 12.40
N LEU A 160 16.16 0.93 13.37
CA LEU A 160 14.86 0.28 13.24
C LEU A 160 13.76 1.31 12.96
N PHE A 161 12.73 0.87 12.26
CA PHE A 161 11.52 1.67 12.09
C PHE A 161 10.75 1.77 13.40
N GLU A 162 10.45 2.98 13.81
CA GLU A 162 9.67 3.28 15.00
C GLU A 162 8.25 3.68 14.58
N TYR A 163 7.24 3.07 15.21
CA TYR A 163 5.84 3.41 15.02
C TYR A 163 5.48 4.63 15.88
N ASP A 164 4.63 5.49 15.34
CA ASP A 164 3.93 6.48 16.15
C ASP A 164 3.01 5.73 17.13
N TYR A 165 3.04 6.10 18.40
CA TYR A 165 2.22 5.50 19.42
C TYR A 165 1.43 6.54 20.22
N LYS A 166 0.35 6.10 20.84
CA LYS A 166 -0.39 6.82 21.88
C LYS A 166 -0.85 5.88 22.95
N VAL A 167 -1.03 6.38 24.16
CA VAL A 167 -1.61 5.64 25.28
C VAL A 167 -2.95 6.27 25.63
N GLU A 168 -4.02 5.49 25.57
CA GLU A 168 -5.37 5.92 25.89
C GLU A 168 -6.06 4.83 26.72
N LYS A 169 -6.74 5.23 27.79
CA LYS A 169 -7.53 4.34 28.67
C LYS A 169 -6.74 3.11 29.19
N GLY A 170 -5.43 3.26 29.40
CA GLY A 170 -4.58 2.16 29.88
C GLY A 170 -4.17 1.14 28.81
N GLU A 171 -4.39 1.44 27.54
CA GLU A 171 -3.93 0.67 26.40
C GLU A 171 -2.94 1.45 25.54
N ILE A 172 -1.96 0.73 24.95
CA ILE A 172 -1.05 1.30 23.97
C ILE A 172 -1.55 1.05 22.56
N PHE A 173 -1.61 2.10 21.76
CA PHE A 173 -2.01 2.07 20.37
C PHE A 173 -0.85 2.49 19.48
N ILE A 174 -0.76 1.88 18.31
CA ILE A 174 0.18 2.29 17.25
C ILE A 174 -0.58 2.69 16.01
N LYS A 175 0.01 3.60 15.24
CA LYS A 175 -0.46 3.93 13.91
C LYS A 175 0.03 2.85 12.94
N ALA A 176 -0.82 1.84 12.72
CA ALA A 176 -0.52 0.70 11.89
C ALA A 176 -1.18 0.83 10.51
N GLY A 177 -0.71 0.06 9.53
CA GLY A 177 -1.29 0.02 8.18
C GLY A 177 -0.25 -0.16 7.09
N GLN A 178 0.99 0.20 7.34
CA GLN A 178 2.13 -0.15 6.49
C GLN A 178 3.35 -0.42 7.35
N VAL A 179 4.07 -1.48 7.01
CA VAL A 179 5.45 -1.62 7.49
C VAL A 179 6.22 -0.43 6.90
N PRO A 180 6.88 0.40 7.72
CA PRO A 180 7.68 1.50 7.23
C PRO A 180 8.70 1.00 6.21
N THR A 181 8.73 1.61 5.04
CA THR A 181 9.66 1.26 3.96
C THR A 181 10.82 2.24 3.91
N LEU A 182 11.87 1.92 3.13
CA LEU A 182 13.00 2.82 2.89
C LEU A 182 12.58 4.19 2.32
N ALA A 183 11.43 4.26 1.67
CA ALA A 183 10.88 5.50 1.12
C ALA A 183 10.24 6.43 2.16
N GLN A 184 10.00 5.95 3.38
CA GLN A 184 9.49 6.79 4.46
C GLN A 184 10.67 7.39 5.24
N PRO A 185 10.76 8.72 5.36
CA PRO A 185 11.80 9.32 6.21
C PRO A 185 11.63 8.80 7.65
N PRO A 186 12.73 8.54 8.36
CA PRO A 186 12.67 8.23 9.78
C PRO A 186 11.94 9.37 10.48
N SER A 187 11.09 9.05 11.47
CA SER A 187 10.46 10.09 12.28
C SER A 187 11.56 11.01 12.81
N VAL A 188 11.34 12.32 12.75
CA VAL A 188 12.34 13.34 13.12
C VAL A 188 12.88 13.11 14.54
N ALA A 189 12.07 12.47 15.42
CA ALA A 189 12.44 12.08 16.76
C ALA A 189 13.64 11.10 16.82
N SER A 190 13.73 10.14 15.90
CA SER A 190 14.86 9.20 15.87
C SER A 190 16.15 9.84 15.32
N ALA A 191 16.05 10.79 14.39
CA ALA A 191 17.20 11.49 13.85
C ALA A 191 17.81 12.49 14.85
N GLU A 192 17.00 13.18 15.61
CA GLU A 192 17.44 14.11 16.66
C GLU A 192 18.06 13.39 17.87
N LYS A 193 17.51 12.23 18.20
CA LYS A 193 18.00 11.40 19.31
C LYS A 193 19.34 10.72 18.99
N ALA A 194 19.57 10.35 17.74
CA ALA A 194 20.88 9.83 17.29
C ALA A 194 21.98 10.88 17.41
N ARG A 195 21.70 12.17 17.17
CA ARG A 195 22.66 13.26 17.32
C ARG A 195 23.02 13.56 18.77
N ARG A 196 22.08 13.39 19.72
CA ARG A 196 22.32 13.62 21.15
C ARG A 196 23.16 12.53 21.81
N CYS A 197 23.12 11.29 21.32
CA CYS A 197 23.94 10.18 21.83
C CYS A 197 25.37 10.14 21.26
N SER A 198 25.68 10.96 20.25
CA SER A 198 27.02 11.04 19.64
C SER A 198 27.98 11.98 20.38
N CYS A 199 27.56 12.62 21.46
CA CYS A 199 28.34 13.61 22.22
C CYS A 199 28.47 13.25 23.72
N ALA A 200 28.48 11.94 24.06
CA ALA A 200 28.80 11.50 25.42
C ALA A 200 29.88 10.41 25.41
#